data_884040191c0971b7c439e9a6fa05f54c
#
_entry.id   884040191c0971b7c439e9a6fa05f54c
#
_cell.length_a   1.000
_cell.length_b   1.000
_cell.length_c   1.000
_cell.angle_alpha   90.00
_cell.angle_beta   90.00
_cell.angle_gamma   90.00
#
_symmetry.space_group_name_H-M   'P 1'
#
loop_
_entity.id
_entity.type
_entity.pdbx_description
1 polymer ?
#
loop_
_entity_poly.entity_id
_entity_poly.type
_entity_poly.pdbx_seq_one_letter_code
_entity_poly.pdbx_strand_id
1 'polypeptide(L)'
;MIIVTGGAGFIGRNIVKGLNERGRDDILIVDNLTNMVKFKNIQGLKALDYMDKIDFAEALKAGKFNHEKIDVIFHEGACSDTMEYNGKYMMQNNFEYTKNLMHFAADRKIQMIYASSASTYGSGTNGFTEKPECEEALNVYAFSKLFFDNYARRYFGKTGSQLVGLRYFNVYGPQENHKGKMASMVFQMYNQWKAEGKVKLFEGIDGYGNGEQTRDFIYVKDVVKVNFFFWDHPELSGVYNCGTGHAHTFNTLAKGVLKHFGSGTLEYIPFPDVLRGKYQSYTQADTTKLLEAGYDGGFTDIDEAVAEYCALLDKTGGYYKYEA
;
A
#
# COMPACT_ATOMS: atom_id res chain seq x y z
N MET A 1 14.26 5.42 -17.93
CA MET A 1 13.85 6.13 -16.70
C MET A 1 12.63 5.43 -16.09
N ILE A 2 12.57 5.34 -14.76
CA ILE A 2 11.43 4.81 -14.02
C ILE A 2 10.72 5.96 -13.31
N ILE A 3 9.39 5.97 -13.31
CA ILE A 3 8.61 6.96 -12.56
C ILE A 3 7.97 6.27 -11.35
N VAL A 4 8.16 6.81 -10.15
CA VAL A 4 7.50 6.34 -8.94
C VAL A 4 6.69 7.48 -8.35
N THR A 5 5.37 7.47 -8.55
CA THR A 5 4.49 8.44 -7.89
C THR A 5 4.15 7.95 -6.48
N GLY A 6 3.97 8.88 -5.55
CA GLY A 6 3.92 8.51 -4.13
C GLY A 6 5.28 8.02 -3.59
N GLY A 7 6.38 8.36 -4.29
CA GLY A 7 7.72 7.85 -3.98
C GLY A 7 8.32 8.36 -2.68
N ALA A 8 7.74 9.40 -2.05
CA ALA A 8 8.03 9.81 -0.69
C ALA A 8 7.04 9.24 0.34
N GLY A 9 6.08 8.43 -0.11
CA GLY A 9 5.14 7.69 0.73
C GLY A 9 5.72 6.38 1.27
N PHE A 10 4.91 5.63 1.98
CA PHE A 10 5.30 4.37 2.60
C PHE A 10 5.72 3.30 1.56
N ILE A 11 4.81 2.89 0.68
CA ILE A 11 5.07 1.82 -0.29
C ILE A 11 6.01 2.33 -1.39
N GLY A 12 5.74 3.50 -1.98
CA GLY A 12 6.55 4.04 -3.08
C GLY A 12 8.03 4.22 -2.70
N ARG A 13 8.32 4.64 -1.47
CA ARG A 13 9.71 4.72 -0.99
C ARG A 13 10.39 3.35 -0.93
N ASN A 14 9.65 2.31 -0.50
CA ASN A 14 10.21 0.95 -0.47
C ASN A 14 10.42 0.40 -1.89
N ILE A 15 9.57 0.76 -2.86
CA ILE A 15 9.81 0.46 -4.28
C ILE A 15 11.08 1.15 -4.77
N VAL A 16 11.27 2.47 -4.51
CA VAL A 16 12.50 3.18 -4.92
C VAL A 16 13.74 2.54 -4.30
N LYS A 17 13.68 2.14 -3.01
CA LYS A 17 14.78 1.41 -2.37
C LYS A 17 15.08 0.10 -3.08
N GLY A 18 14.05 -0.70 -3.36
CA GLY A 18 14.23 -1.97 -4.08
C GLY A 18 14.75 -1.78 -5.52
N LEU A 19 14.39 -0.68 -6.20
CA LEU A 19 14.97 -0.31 -7.48
C LEU A 19 16.46 0.01 -7.35
N ASN A 20 16.86 0.78 -6.32
CA ASN A 20 18.27 1.04 -6.05
C ASN A 20 19.05 -0.26 -5.76
N GLU A 21 18.47 -1.21 -5.04
CA GLU A 21 19.07 -2.54 -4.79
C GLU A 21 19.21 -3.36 -6.09
N ARG A 22 18.36 -3.12 -7.09
CA ARG A 22 18.50 -3.67 -8.45
C ARG A 22 19.45 -2.84 -9.36
N GLY A 23 20.16 -1.86 -8.79
CA GLY A 23 21.12 -1.03 -9.52
C GLY A 23 20.49 0.06 -10.39
N ARG A 24 19.20 0.41 -10.17
CA ARG A 24 18.51 1.48 -10.87
C ARG A 24 18.50 2.75 -10.03
N ASP A 25 19.00 3.84 -10.60
CA ASP A 25 19.02 5.19 -10.03
C ASP A 25 18.40 6.24 -10.97
N ASP A 26 18.06 5.84 -12.19
CA ASP A 26 17.36 6.64 -13.19
C ASP A 26 15.86 6.79 -12.87
N ILE A 27 15.56 7.21 -11.65
CA ILE A 27 14.22 7.23 -11.06
C ILE A 27 13.76 8.68 -10.90
N LEU A 28 12.58 9.01 -11.45
CA LEU A 28 11.86 10.24 -11.12
C LEU A 28 10.90 9.95 -9.95
N ILE A 29 11.18 10.56 -8.81
CA ILE A 29 10.29 10.52 -7.64
C ILE A 29 9.23 11.61 -7.79
N VAL A 30 7.96 11.23 -7.84
CA VAL A 30 6.85 12.17 -7.90
C VAL A 30 6.03 12.08 -6.61
N ASP A 31 5.93 13.17 -5.85
CA ASP A 31 5.16 13.21 -4.61
C ASP A 31 4.83 14.66 -4.23
N ASN A 32 4.16 14.87 -3.10
CA ASN A 32 4.15 16.16 -2.42
C ASN A 32 4.87 16.06 -1.08
N LEU A 33 5.54 17.12 -0.67
CA LEU A 33 6.21 17.20 0.63
C LEU A 33 5.49 18.16 1.59
N THR A 34 4.16 18.31 1.43
CA THR A 34 3.34 19.15 2.33
C THR A 34 3.41 18.66 3.79
N ASN A 35 3.52 17.36 3.99
CA ASN A 35 3.94 16.81 5.28
C ASN A 35 5.47 16.75 5.29
N MET A 36 6.09 17.69 6.01
CA MET A 36 7.55 17.84 6.05
C MET A 36 8.27 16.55 6.48
N VAL A 37 7.66 15.70 7.32
CA VAL A 37 8.29 14.44 7.78
C VAL A 37 8.63 13.50 6.62
N LYS A 38 7.91 13.61 5.49
CA LYS A 38 8.13 12.76 4.31
C LYS A 38 9.53 12.91 3.68
N PHE A 39 10.25 14.01 3.90
CA PHE A 39 11.61 14.12 3.40
C PHE A 39 12.52 13.00 3.91
N LYS A 40 12.28 12.52 5.14
CA LYS A 40 13.02 11.40 5.73
C LYS A 40 12.86 10.10 4.94
N ASN A 41 11.74 9.96 4.22
CA ASN A 41 11.49 8.77 3.40
C ASN A 41 12.35 8.77 2.13
N ILE A 42 12.64 9.93 1.55
CA ILE A 42 13.47 10.02 0.34
C ILE A 42 14.95 10.22 0.66
N GLN A 43 15.28 10.55 1.90
CA GLN A 43 16.65 10.70 2.32
C GLN A 43 17.42 9.37 2.13
N GLY A 44 18.56 9.43 1.44
CA GLY A 44 19.40 8.28 1.18
C GLY A 44 18.99 7.41 -0.01
N LEU A 45 17.96 7.77 -0.73
CA LEU A 45 17.66 7.14 -2.01
C LEU A 45 18.51 7.74 -3.13
N LYS A 46 18.88 6.90 -4.09
CA LYS A 46 19.47 7.34 -5.36
C LYS A 46 18.34 7.55 -6.36
N ALA A 47 18.20 8.75 -6.84
CA ALA A 47 17.17 9.12 -7.82
C ALA A 47 17.73 10.15 -8.81
N LEU A 48 17.20 10.16 -10.02
CA LEU A 48 17.54 11.14 -11.06
C LEU A 48 17.01 12.51 -10.68
N ASP A 49 15.73 12.57 -10.22
CA ASP A 49 15.08 13.84 -9.90
C ASP A 49 13.87 13.62 -8.95
N TYR A 50 13.40 14.72 -8.39
CA TYR A 50 12.15 14.84 -7.64
C TYR A 50 11.26 15.90 -8.30
N MET A 51 9.96 15.61 -8.43
CA MET A 51 8.98 16.56 -8.92
C MET A 51 7.72 16.56 -8.05
N ASP A 52 7.18 17.75 -7.74
CA ASP A 52 5.87 17.83 -7.10
C ASP A 52 4.80 17.23 -8.00
N LYS A 53 3.81 16.57 -7.39
CA LYS A 53 2.75 15.87 -8.14
C LYS A 53 1.91 16.78 -9.04
N ILE A 54 1.76 18.08 -8.68
CA ILE A 54 1.00 19.05 -9.47
C ILE A 54 1.84 19.45 -10.68
N ASP A 55 3.11 19.80 -10.45
CA ASP A 55 4.05 20.17 -11.51
C ASP A 55 4.23 19.02 -12.52
N PHE A 56 4.28 17.78 -12.00
CA PHE A 56 4.34 16.58 -12.84
C PHE A 56 3.09 16.42 -13.71
N ALA A 57 1.89 16.60 -13.14
CA ALA A 57 0.64 16.52 -13.90
C ALA A 57 0.56 17.61 -15.00
N GLU A 58 1.04 18.81 -14.70
CA GLU A 58 1.13 19.91 -15.68
C GLU A 58 2.17 19.61 -16.76
N ALA A 59 3.33 19.06 -16.39
CA ALA A 59 4.38 18.67 -17.31
C ALA A 59 3.93 17.57 -18.28
N LEU A 60 3.15 16.58 -17.78
CA LEU A 60 2.51 15.56 -18.63
C LEU A 60 1.57 16.19 -19.66
N LYS A 61 0.68 17.07 -19.21
CA LYS A 61 -0.27 17.77 -20.10
C LYS A 61 0.44 18.65 -21.15
N ALA A 62 1.55 19.26 -20.74
CA ALA A 62 2.39 20.07 -21.64
C ALA A 62 3.28 19.24 -22.59
N GLY A 63 3.22 17.92 -22.51
CA GLY A 63 4.00 17.02 -23.36
C GLY A 63 5.50 16.98 -23.06
N LYS A 64 5.94 17.47 -21.89
CA LYS A 64 7.37 17.51 -21.54
C LYS A 64 8.03 16.12 -21.52
N PHE A 65 7.25 15.09 -21.27
CA PHE A 65 7.71 13.70 -21.24
C PHE A 65 7.54 12.95 -22.55
N ASN A 66 7.07 13.60 -23.64
CA ASN A 66 6.75 12.91 -24.89
C ASN A 66 7.94 12.24 -25.58
N HIS A 67 9.16 12.70 -25.31
CA HIS A 67 10.38 12.14 -25.90
C HIS A 67 11.24 11.35 -24.90
N GLU A 68 10.82 11.29 -23.65
CA GLU A 68 11.55 10.56 -22.61
C GLU A 68 11.34 9.05 -22.76
N LYS A 69 12.40 8.27 -22.67
CA LYS A 69 12.29 6.80 -22.59
C LYS A 69 11.92 6.40 -21.17
N ILE A 70 10.66 6.02 -20.96
CA ILE A 70 10.13 5.56 -19.67
C ILE A 70 9.87 4.07 -19.78
N ASP A 71 10.46 3.30 -18.86
CA ASP A 71 10.34 1.84 -18.85
C ASP A 71 9.05 1.42 -18.13
N VAL A 72 8.80 1.99 -16.94
CA VAL A 72 7.65 1.65 -16.12
C VAL A 72 7.24 2.83 -15.24
N ILE A 73 5.95 2.86 -14.89
CA ILE A 73 5.37 3.76 -13.89
C ILE A 73 4.83 2.91 -12.73
N PHE A 74 5.45 3.04 -11.53
CA PHE A 74 4.87 2.56 -10.29
C PHE A 74 4.03 3.68 -9.69
N HIS A 75 2.72 3.51 -9.70
CA HIS A 75 1.78 4.55 -9.28
C HIS A 75 1.20 4.26 -7.89
N GLU A 76 1.92 4.71 -6.86
CA GLU A 76 1.55 4.59 -5.44
C GLU A 76 0.91 5.88 -4.89
N GLY A 77 0.94 6.96 -5.67
CA GLY A 77 0.44 8.27 -5.27
C GLY A 77 -1.08 8.31 -5.18
N ALA A 78 -1.60 8.48 -3.97
CA ALA A 78 -3.04 8.62 -3.71
C ALA A 78 -3.28 9.37 -2.39
N CYS A 79 -4.52 9.87 -2.19
CA CYS A 79 -5.03 10.14 -0.86
C CYS A 79 -5.46 8.80 -0.25
N SER A 80 -4.78 8.36 0.82
CA SER A 80 -5.05 7.10 1.51
C SER A 80 -5.84 7.27 2.81
N ASP A 81 -6.31 8.48 3.09
CA ASP A 81 -7.13 8.77 4.26
C ASP A 81 -8.55 8.27 4.03
N THR A 82 -8.92 7.20 4.72
CA THR A 82 -10.26 6.60 4.64
C THR A 82 -11.33 7.44 5.34
N MET A 83 -10.92 8.44 6.12
CA MET A 83 -11.79 9.37 6.84
C MET A 83 -11.96 10.71 6.11
N GLU A 84 -11.35 10.88 4.94
CA GLU A 84 -11.55 12.09 4.11
C GLU A 84 -12.99 12.18 3.61
N TYR A 85 -13.65 13.31 3.92
CA TYR A 85 -15.03 13.55 3.53
C TYR A 85 -15.18 14.37 2.24
N ASN A 86 -14.12 15.01 1.77
CA ASN A 86 -14.15 15.75 0.51
C ASN A 86 -14.10 14.81 -0.69
N GLY A 87 -15.27 14.34 -1.14
CA GLY A 87 -15.39 13.42 -2.26
C GLY A 87 -14.79 13.96 -3.57
N LYS A 88 -14.92 15.27 -3.84
CA LYS A 88 -14.30 15.90 -5.02
C LYS A 88 -12.78 15.79 -4.96
N TYR A 89 -12.18 16.13 -3.84
CA TYR A 89 -10.74 16.00 -3.62
C TYR A 89 -10.28 14.56 -3.79
N MET A 90 -11.01 13.60 -3.19
CA MET A 90 -10.72 12.17 -3.30
C MET A 90 -10.74 11.70 -4.75
N MET A 91 -11.79 12.04 -5.51
CA MET A 91 -11.91 11.66 -6.92
C MET A 91 -10.84 12.32 -7.79
N GLN A 92 -10.49 13.57 -7.56
CA GLN A 92 -9.42 14.24 -8.29
C GLN A 92 -8.06 13.56 -8.09
N ASN A 93 -7.74 13.21 -6.83
CA ASN A 93 -6.43 12.62 -6.49
C ASN A 93 -6.33 11.14 -6.85
N ASN A 94 -7.39 10.35 -6.65
CA ASN A 94 -7.31 8.90 -6.77
C ASN A 94 -7.84 8.39 -8.11
N PHE A 95 -8.85 9.05 -8.70
CA PHE A 95 -9.42 8.61 -9.97
C PHE A 95 -8.90 9.42 -11.16
N GLU A 96 -9.12 10.74 -11.18
CA GLU A 96 -8.76 11.55 -12.35
C GLU A 96 -7.25 11.59 -12.60
N TYR A 97 -6.47 11.73 -11.54
CA TYR A 97 -5.00 11.72 -11.65
C TYR A 97 -4.50 10.37 -12.21
N THR A 98 -4.97 9.25 -11.63
CA THR A 98 -4.59 7.91 -12.07
C THR A 98 -5.04 7.63 -13.51
N LYS A 99 -6.25 8.07 -13.89
CA LYS A 99 -6.78 7.96 -15.25
C LYS A 99 -5.90 8.70 -16.27
N ASN A 100 -5.51 9.94 -15.98
CA ASN A 100 -4.65 10.71 -16.86
C ASN A 100 -3.28 10.04 -17.05
N LEU A 101 -2.72 9.51 -15.95
CA LEU A 101 -1.44 8.80 -16.00
C LEU A 101 -1.55 7.48 -16.78
N MET A 102 -2.66 6.75 -16.62
CA MET A 102 -2.93 5.53 -17.39
C MET A 102 -3.00 5.83 -18.90
N HIS A 103 -3.71 6.89 -19.31
CA HIS A 103 -3.75 7.24 -20.73
C HIS A 103 -2.38 7.62 -21.27
N PHE A 104 -1.61 8.42 -20.53
CA PHE A 104 -0.24 8.73 -20.91
C PHE A 104 0.62 7.46 -21.07
N ALA A 105 0.51 6.50 -20.14
CA ALA A 105 1.23 5.23 -20.21
C ALA A 105 0.78 4.40 -21.43
N ALA A 106 -0.54 4.29 -21.65
CA ALA A 106 -1.12 3.52 -22.74
C ALA A 106 -0.71 4.07 -24.12
N ASP A 107 -0.83 5.37 -24.31
CA ASP A 107 -0.49 6.03 -25.60
C ASP A 107 0.99 5.84 -25.97
N ARG A 108 1.84 5.62 -25.00
CA ARG A 108 3.29 5.46 -25.14
C ARG A 108 3.80 4.03 -24.95
N LYS A 109 2.91 3.08 -24.72
CA LYS A 109 3.22 1.68 -24.43
C LYS A 109 4.16 1.50 -23.23
N ILE A 110 3.99 2.34 -22.22
CA ILE A 110 4.73 2.26 -20.95
C ILE A 110 4.00 1.29 -20.01
N GLN A 111 4.75 0.43 -19.34
CA GLN A 111 4.19 -0.42 -18.27
C GLN A 111 3.67 0.45 -17.12
N MET A 112 2.49 0.12 -16.58
CA MET A 112 1.95 0.80 -15.42
C MET A 112 1.43 -0.20 -14.39
N ILE A 113 1.98 -0.12 -13.18
CA ILE A 113 1.52 -0.86 -12.00
C ILE A 113 0.99 0.17 -11.02
N TYR A 114 -0.28 0.02 -10.60
CA TYR A 114 -0.92 1.01 -9.75
C TYR A 114 -1.49 0.42 -8.45
N ALA A 115 -1.46 1.23 -7.39
CA ALA A 115 -2.05 0.90 -6.11
C ALA A 115 -3.58 0.94 -6.18
N SER A 116 -4.22 -0.22 -6.06
CA SER A 116 -5.62 -0.39 -5.68
C SER A 116 -5.69 -0.75 -4.19
N SER A 117 -6.80 -1.28 -3.70
CA SER A 117 -7.00 -1.54 -2.28
C SER A 117 -8.00 -2.66 -2.02
N ALA A 118 -7.75 -3.48 -1.00
CA ALA A 118 -8.73 -4.44 -0.48
C ALA A 118 -10.00 -3.79 0.09
N SER A 119 -9.99 -2.48 0.36
CA SER A 119 -11.20 -1.73 0.76
C SER A 119 -12.30 -1.75 -0.30
N THR A 120 -11.97 -2.09 -1.55
CA THR A 120 -12.92 -2.28 -2.65
C THR A 120 -13.88 -3.45 -2.44
N TYR A 121 -13.56 -4.38 -1.53
CA TYR A 121 -14.42 -5.49 -1.15
C TYR A 121 -15.43 -5.17 -0.04
N GLY A 122 -15.44 -3.94 0.44
CA GLY A 122 -16.38 -3.48 1.46
C GLY A 122 -16.32 -4.28 2.74
N SER A 123 -17.46 -4.83 3.17
CA SER A 123 -17.54 -5.69 4.36
C SER A 123 -16.89 -7.07 4.14
N GLY A 124 -16.63 -7.47 2.89
CA GLY A 124 -16.14 -8.79 2.55
C GLY A 124 -17.21 -9.89 2.56
N THR A 125 -18.47 -9.52 2.65
CA THR A 125 -19.59 -10.48 2.72
C THR A 125 -19.62 -11.43 1.51
N ASN A 126 -19.20 -10.95 0.35
CA ASN A 126 -19.16 -11.72 -0.89
C ASN A 126 -17.79 -12.32 -1.20
N GLY A 127 -16.85 -12.29 -0.23
CA GLY A 127 -15.48 -12.77 -0.40
C GLY A 127 -14.51 -11.72 -0.92
N PHE A 128 -13.29 -12.17 -1.22
CA PHE A 128 -12.14 -11.31 -1.55
C PHE A 128 -11.48 -11.73 -2.87
N THR A 129 -12.26 -12.19 -3.84
CA THR A 129 -11.77 -12.46 -5.21
C THR A 129 -11.91 -11.21 -6.08
N GLU A 130 -11.09 -11.08 -7.14
CA GLU A 130 -11.08 -9.92 -8.03
C GLU A 130 -12.26 -9.90 -9.03
N LYS A 131 -13.42 -10.37 -8.57
CA LYS A 131 -14.65 -10.45 -9.34
C LYS A 131 -15.63 -9.34 -8.97
N PRO A 132 -16.40 -8.79 -9.92
CA PRO A 132 -17.35 -7.70 -9.65
C PRO A 132 -18.36 -8.00 -8.54
N GLU A 133 -18.80 -9.25 -8.41
CA GLU A 133 -19.76 -9.68 -7.38
C GLU A 133 -19.22 -9.60 -5.95
N CYS A 134 -17.89 -9.53 -5.78
CA CYS A 134 -17.23 -9.38 -4.48
C CYS A 134 -16.98 -7.90 -4.12
N GLU A 135 -17.29 -6.97 -5.03
CA GLU A 135 -16.89 -5.57 -4.91
C GLU A 135 -18.01 -4.70 -4.33
N GLU A 136 -17.72 -4.03 -3.22
CA GLU A 136 -18.63 -3.12 -2.54
C GLU A 136 -17.85 -2.00 -1.82
N ALA A 137 -17.97 -0.76 -2.28
CA ALA A 137 -17.26 0.36 -1.64
C ALA A 137 -18.07 0.94 -0.47
N LEU A 138 -17.53 0.93 0.75
CA LEU A 138 -18.18 1.47 1.95
C LEU A 138 -17.88 2.95 2.24
N ASN A 139 -16.91 3.54 1.54
CA ASN A 139 -16.52 4.94 1.70
C ASN A 139 -15.96 5.50 0.39
N VAL A 140 -15.76 6.82 0.34
CA VAL A 140 -15.31 7.50 -0.88
C VAL A 140 -13.89 7.10 -1.30
N TYR A 141 -13.02 6.73 -0.36
CA TYR A 141 -11.70 6.20 -0.68
C TYR A 141 -11.83 4.87 -1.45
N ALA A 142 -12.55 3.90 -0.87
CA ALA A 142 -12.80 2.62 -1.51
C ALA A 142 -13.48 2.79 -2.87
N PHE A 143 -14.48 3.67 -2.95
CA PHE A 143 -15.16 4.00 -4.20
C PHE A 143 -14.18 4.54 -5.26
N SER A 144 -13.28 5.45 -4.90
CA SER A 144 -12.31 6.02 -5.84
C SER A 144 -11.39 4.96 -6.45
N LYS A 145 -10.98 3.97 -5.64
CA LYS A 145 -10.14 2.85 -6.09
C LYS A 145 -10.93 1.87 -6.96
N LEU A 146 -12.11 1.47 -6.50
CA LEU A 146 -13.00 0.58 -7.26
C LEU A 146 -13.41 1.20 -8.60
N PHE A 147 -13.76 2.48 -8.60
CA PHE A 147 -14.16 3.18 -9.80
C PHE A 147 -13.04 3.23 -10.85
N PHE A 148 -11.77 3.36 -10.39
CA PHE A 148 -10.62 3.27 -11.28
C PHE A 148 -10.38 1.82 -11.74
N ASP A 149 -10.46 0.81 -10.89
CA ASP A 149 -10.35 -0.61 -11.30
C ASP A 149 -11.36 -0.92 -12.42
N ASN A 150 -12.63 -0.49 -12.26
CA ASN A 150 -13.68 -0.67 -13.26
C ASN A 150 -13.40 0.10 -14.56
N TYR A 151 -12.79 1.27 -14.46
CA TYR A 151 -12.36 2.02 -15.63
C TYR A 151 -11.23 1.28 -16.36
N ALA A 152 -10.19 0.85 -15.64
CA ALA A 152 -9.03 0.15 -16.17
C ALA A 152 -9.38 -1.19 -16.85
N ARG A 153 -10.38 -1.92 -16.35
CA ARG A 153 -10.87 -3.18 -16.96
C ARG A 153 -11.26 -3.04 -18.43
N ARG A 154 -11.66 -1.85 -18.88
CA ARG A 154 -12.00 -1.58 -20.29
C ARG A 154 -10.80 -1.58 -21.22
N TYR A 155 -9.60 -1.46 -20.65
CA TYR A 155 -8.32 -1.26 -21.35
C TYR A 155 -7.39 -2.46 -21.26
N PHE A 156 -7.61 -3.41 -20.33
CA PHE A 156 -6.77 -4.61 -20.22
C PHE A 156 -6.69 -5.36 -21.54
N GLY A 157 -5.47 -5.63 -22.00
CA GLY A 157 -5.20 -6.32 -23.25
C GLY A 157 -5.50 -5.53 -24.54
N LYS A 158 -5.90 -4.24 -24.45
CA LYS A 158 -6.30 -3.43 -25.61
C LYS A 158 -5.33 -2.30 -25.95
N THR A 159 -4.50 -1.87 -25.01
CA THR A 159 -3.60 -0.72 -25.18
C THR A 159 -2.23 -1.08 -25.75
N GLY A 160 -1.89 -2.37 -25.80
CA GLY A 160 -0.56 -2.83 -26.19
C GLY A 160 0.53 -2.49 -25.15
N SER A 161 0.13 -2.05 -23.96
CA SER A 161 0.99 -1.85 -22.79
C SER A 161 0.42 -2.60 -21.59
N GLN A 162 1.29 -2.97 -20.65
CA GLN A 162 0.89 -3.55 -19.40
C GLN A 162 0.13 -2.54 -18.54
N LEU A 163 -0.98 -2.99 -17.93
CA LEU A 163 -1.70 -2.26 -16.90
C LEU A 163 -2.08 -3.23 -15.77
N VAL A 164 -1.50 -3.05 -14.58
CA VAL A 164 -1.74 -3.92 -13.42
C VAL A 164 -2.20 -3.10 -12.23
N GLY A 165 -3.32 -3.49 -11.63
CA GLY A 165 -3.82 -2.96 -10.36
C GLY A 165 -3.55 -3.94 -9.24
N LEU A 166 -2.92 -3.48 -8.15
CA LEU A 166 -2.66 -4.28 -6.98
C LEU A 166 -3.58 -3.86 -5.83
N ARG A 167 -4.49 -4.73 -5.44
CA ARG A 167 -5.35 -4.55 -4.25
C ARG A 167 -4.55 -4.89 -3.01
N TYR A 168 -3.91 -3.87 -2.45
CA TYR A 168 -3.16 -4.04 -1.22
C TYR A 168 -4.08 -4.34 -0.05
N PHE A 169 -3.75 -5.41 0.68
CA PHE A 169 -4.35 -5.71 1.97
C PHE A 169 -3.69 -4.88 3.07
N ASN A 170 -3.59 -5.36 4.29
CA ASN A 170 -3.10 -4.55 5.40
C ASN A 170 -1.55 -4.49 5.42
N VAL A 171 -1.00 -3.56 4.66
CA VAL A 171 0.46 -3.39 4.54
C VAL A 171 1.04 -2.77 5.82
N TYR A 172 2.13 -3.35 6.32
CA TYR A 172 2.90 -2.82 7.45
C TYR A 172 4.41 -2.91 7.18
N GLY A 173 5.19 -2.12 7.93
CA GLY A 173 6.65 -2.15 7.82
C GLY A 173 7.31 -0.78 7.87
N PRO A 174 8.62 -0.71 7.61
CA PRO A 174 9.40 0.52 7.75
C PRO A 174 8.95 1.64 6.79
N GLN A 175 9.18 2.89 7.23
CA GLN A 175 8.92 4.12 6.48
C GLN A 175 7.45 4.60 6.51
N GLU A 176 6.65 4.19 7.48
CA GLU A 176 5.26 4.62 7.61
C GLU A 176 5.03 5.73 8.67
N ASN A 177 6.08 6.25 9.30
CA ASN A 177 6.00 7.24 10.38
C ASN A 177 5.17 8.49 10.05
N HIS A 178 5.19 8.94 8.79
CA HIS A 178 4.44 10.11 8.33
C HIS A 178 2.92 9.90 8.28
N LYS A 179 2.44 8.65 8.42
CA LYS A 179 1.02 8.28 8.30
C LYS A 179 0.20 8.60 9.55
N GLY A 180 0.85 8.91 10.69
CA GLY A 180 0.15 9.22 11.94
C GLY A 180 -0.85 8.13 12.33
N LYS A 181 -2.12 8.47 12.49
CA LYS A 181 -3.20 7.53 12.85
C LYS A 181 -3.48 6.46 11.79
N MET A 182 -3.07 6.69 10.55
CA MET A 182 -3.22 5.73 9.44
C MET A 182 -2.04 4.78 9.31
N ALA A 183 -1.05 4.86 10.20
CA ALA A 183 0.04 3.88 10.28
C ALA A 183 -0.48 2.51 10.73
N SER A 184 0.26 1.45 10.39
CA SER A 184 -0.13 0.08 10.70
C SER A 184 -0.30 -0.18 12.20
N MET A 185 -1.02 -1.24 12.53
CA MET A 185 -1.21 -1.63 13.94
C MET A 185 0.11 -2.03 14.60
N VAL A 186 1.06 -2.62 13.87
CA VAL A 186 2.40 -2.94 14.44
C VAL A 186 3.10 -1.67 14.90
N PHE A 187 3.11 -0.62 14.07
CA PHE A 187 3.69 0.67 14.42
C PHE A 187 2.99 1.32 15.62
N GLN A 188 1.65 1.25 15.65
CA GLN A 188 0.88 1.81 16.75
C GLN A 188 1.09 1.07 18.06
N MET A 189 1.05 -0.27 18.04
CA MET A 189 1.31 -1.13 19.21
C MET A 189 2.73 -0.93 19.77
N TYR A 190 3.72 -0.81 18.89
CA TYR A 190 5.10 -0.49 19.27
C TYR A 190 5.16 0.85 20.02
N ASN A 191 4.53 1.91 19.47
CA ASN A 191 4.52 3.23 20.11
C ASN A 191 3.69 3.25 21.42
N GLN A 192 2.59 2.50 21.50
CA GLN A 192 1.82 2.35 22.74
C GLN A 192 2.70 1.73 23.84
N TRP A 193 3.43 0.65 23.49
CA TRP A 193 4.32 0.02 24.45
C TRP A 193 5.45 0.97 24.89
N LYS A 194 6.07 1.72 23.97
CA LYS A 194 7.10 2.71 24.32
C LYS A 194 6.59 3.80 25.26
N ALA A 195 5.33 4.18 25.11
CA ALA A 195 4.74 5.26 25.92
C ALA A 195 4.25 4.76 27.29
N GLU A 196 3.67 3.55 27.38
CA GLU A 196 2.92 3.10 28.56
C GLU A 196 3.32 1.70 29.05
N GLY A 197 4.19 0.97 28.36
CA GLY A 197 4.50 -0.44 28.65
C GLY A 197 3.32 -1.38 28.38
N LYS A 198 2.36 -0.95 27.57
CA LYS A 198 1.12 -1.67 27.27
C LYS A 198 0.80 -1.63 25.80
N VAL A 199 0.13 -2.67 25.31
CA VAL A 199 -0.54 -2.70 24.00
C VAL A 199 -2.05 -2.71 24.23
N LYS A 200 -2.78 -1.84 23.54
CA LYS A 200 -4.24 -1.71 23.65
C LYS A 200 -4.91 -2.20 22.37
N LEU A 201 -5.84 -3.13 22.51
CA LEU A 201 -6.69 -3.63 21.42
C LEU A 201 -8.16 -3.36 21.73
N PHE A 202 -8.99 -3.37 20.70
CA PHE A 202 -10.44 -3.26 20.90
C PHE A 202 -11.03 -4.57 21.43
N GLU A 203 -12.06 -4.43 22.24
CA GLU A 203 -12.97 -5.52 22.58
C GLU A 203 -13.63 -6.10 21.34
N GLY A 204 -14.18 -7.30 21.49
CA GLY A 204 -14.81 -8.03 20.40
C GLY A 204 -16.10 -7.38 19.91
N ILE A 205 -16.35 -7.54 18.59
CA ILE A 205 -17.57 -7.11 17.92
C ILE A 205 -17.86 -8.08 16.77
N ASP A 206 -19.09 -8.11 16.25
CA ASP A 206 -19.51 -8.94 15.13
C ASP A 206 -19.25 -10.44 15.33
N GLY A 207 -19.39 -10.90 16.59
CA GLY A 207 -19.17 -12.31 16.97
C GLY A 207 -17.71 -12.69 17.22
N TYR A 208 -16.77 -11.77 17.10
CA TYR A 208 -15.36 -11.99 17.45
C TYR A 208 -15.11 -11.71 18.93
N GLY A 209 -14.18 -12.46 19.53
CA GLY A 209 -13.65 -12.16 20.87
C GLY A 209 -12.74 -10.91 20.86
N ASN A 210 -12.26 -10.54 22.04
CA ASN A 210 -11.38 -9.37 22.23
C ASN A 210 -10.09 -9.52 21.45
N GLY A 211 -9.82 -8.61 20.53
CA GLY A 211 -8.64 -8.61 19.64
C GLY A 211 -8.61 -9.77 18.63
N GLU A 212 -9.71 -10.53 18.49
CA GLU A 212 -9.80 -11.70 17.59
C GLU A 212 -10.31 -11.34 16.17
N GLN A 213 -10.64 -10.09 15.91
CA GLN A 213 -10.86 -9.65 14.53
C GLN A 213 -9.60 -9.92 13.72
N THR A 214 -9.76 -10.31 12.44
CA THR A 214 -8.65 -10.79 11.63
C THR A 214 -8.41 -9.93 10.39
N ARG A 215 -7.16 -9.84 9.99
CA ARG A 215 -6.72 -9.17 8.76
C ARG A 215 -5.65 -10.00 8.06
N ASP A 216 -5.64 -9.89 6.75
CA ASP A 216 -4.48 -10.28 5.98
C ASP A 216 -3.44 -9.16 6.08
N PHE A 217 -2.42 -9.39 6.90
CA PHE A 217 -1.30 -8.46 7.08
C PHE A 217 -0.16 -8.86 6.16
N ILE A 218 0.24 -7.93 5.29
CA ILE A 218 1.34 -8.16 4.36
C ILE A 218 2.53 -7.23 4.65
N TYR A 219 3.73 -7.79 4.70
CA TYR A 219 4.94 -7.01 4.93
C TYR A 219 5.31 -6.19 3.68
N VAL A 220 5.72 -4.93 3.87
CA VAL A 220 5.99 -4.02 2.75
C VAL A 220 7.06 -4.54 1.78
N LYS A 221 8.02 -5.33 2.27
CA LYS A 221 9.03 -5.96 1.39
C LYS A 221 8.39 -6.94 0.41
N ASP A 222 7.35 -7.66 0.84
CA ASP A 222 6.64 -8.59 -0.05
C ASP A 222 5.76 -7.84 -1.06
N VAL A 223 5.17 -6.71 -0.65
CA VAL A 223 4.50 -5.79 -1.59
C VAL A 223 5.46 -5.34 -2.70
N VAL A 224 6.71 -5.00 -2.36
CA VAL A 224 7.74 -4.65 -3.35
C VAL A 224 8.05 -5.82 -4.28
N LYS A 225 8.18 -7.05 -3.74
CA LYS A 225 8.40 -8.26 -4.57
C LYS A 225 7.26 -8.46 -5.58
N VAL A 226 5.99 -8.31 -5.15
CA VAL A 226 4.83 -8.44 -6.04
C VAL A 226 4.84 -7.37 -7.13
N ASN A 227 5.16 -6.10 -6.80
CA ASN A 227 5.32 -5.04 -7.80
C ASN A 227 6.38 -5.37 -8.83
N PHE A 228 7.53 -5.87 -8.38
CA PHE A 228 8.63 -6.23 -9.27
C PHE A 228 8.34 -7.48 -10.08
N PHE A 229 7.61 -8.44 -9.55
CA PHE A 229 7.12 -9.59 -10.33
C PHE A 229 6.34 -9.11 -11.55
N PHE A 230 5.38 -8.20 -11.38
CA PHE A 230 4.63 -7.69 -12.52
C PHE A 230 5.47 -6.83 -13.46
N TRP A 231 6.44 -6.06 -12.96
CA TRP A 231 7.38 -5.35 -13.82
C TRP A 231 8.20 -6.28 -14.69
N ASP A 232 8.64 -7.40 -14.10
CA ASP A 232 9.44 -8.43 -14.81
C ASP A 232 8.57 -9.28 -15.79
N HIS A 233 7.22 -9.21 -15.70
CA HIS A 233 6.26 -9.94 -16.55
C HIS A 233 5.32 -8.97 -17.30
N PRO A 234 5.81 -8.28 -18.34
CA PRO A 234 5.06 -7.24 -19.05
C PRO A 234 3.83 -7.73 -19.80
N GLU A 235 3.70 -9.02 -20.04
CA GLU A 235 2.56 -9.67 -20.70
C GLU A 235 1.33 -9.75 -19.79
N LEU A 236 1.50 -9.65 -18.49
CA LEU A 236 0.40 -9.74 -17.52
C LEU A 236 -0.31 -8.39 -17.37
N SER A 237 -1.62 -8.39 -17.45
CA SER A 237 -2.48 -7.23 -17.16
C SER A 237 -3.70 -7.66 -16.38
N GLY A 238 -4.21 -6.78 -15.53
CA GLY A 238 -5.40 -7.07 -14.75
C GLY A 238 -5.35 -6.49 -13.34
N VAL A 239 -6.38 -6.78 -12.55
CA VAL A 239 -6.40 -6.49 -11.10
C VAL A 239 -6.04 -7.75 -10.35
N TYR A 240 -5.15 -7.64 -9.37
CA TYR A 240 -4.67 -8.74 -8.54
C TYR A 240 -4.68 -8.37 -7.08
N ASN A 241 -5.03 -9.33 -6.22
CA ASN A 241 -4.86 -9.18 -4.79
C ASN A 241 -3.37 -9.19 -4.41
N CYS A 242 -2.99 -8.28 -3.52
CA CYS A 242 -1.67 -8.24 -2.93
C CYS A 242 -1.82 -8.36 -1.40
N GLY A 243 -1.98 -9.57 -0.95
CA GLY A 243 -2.07 -10.05 0.41
C GLY A 243 -1.38 -11.41 0.51
N THR A 244 -1.29 -11.96 1.69
CA THR A 244 -0.58 -13.24 1.94
C THR A 244 -1.47 -14.47 1.72
N GLY A 245 -2.80 -14.29 1.70
CA GLY A 245 -3.77 -15.38 1.74
C GLY A 245 -3.96 -15.97 3.14
N HIS A 246 -3.36 -15.37 4.17
CA HIS A 246 -3.47 -15.80 5.55
C HIS A 246 -3.95 -14.65 6.44
N ALA A 247 -5.13 -14.83 7.06
CA ALA A 247 -5.66 -13.87 8.01
C ALA A 247 -5.11 -14.14 9.42
N HIS A 248 -4.63 -13.10 10.08
CA HIS A 248 -4.13 -13.15 11.46
C HIS A 248 -4.93 -12.20 12.35
N THR A 249 -5.05 -12.56 13.64
CA THR A 249 -5.74 -11.74 14.63
C THR A 249 -4.88 -10.53 15.03
N PHE A 250 -5.51 -9.48 15.53
CA PHE A 250 -4.76 -8.39 16.19
C PHE A 250 -4.00 -8.87 17.42
N ASN A 251 -4.51 -9.91 18.10
CA ASN A 251 -3.80 -10.57 19.20
C ASN A 251 -2.45 -11.17 18.73
N THR A 252 -2.38 -11.72 17.53
CA THR A 252 -1.12 -12.25 16.97
C THR A 252 -0.08 -11.14 16.85
N LEU A 253 -0.45 -9.98 16.28
CA LEU A 253 0.46 -8.83 16.19
C LEU A 253 0.90 -8.31 17.55
N ALA A 254 -0.05 -8.19 18.49
CA ALA A 254 0.24 -7.72 19.84
C ALA A 254 1.22 -8.65 20.57
N LYS A 255 1.03 -9.97 20.45
CA LYS A 255 1.95 -10.98 21.00
C LYS A 255 3.35 -10.84 20.38
N GLY A 256 3.46 -10.62 19.08
CA GLY A 256 4.74 -10.39 18.39
C GLY A 256 5.46 -9.16 18.92
N VAL A 257 4.76 -8.04 19.08
CA VAL A 257 5.32 -6.80 19.65
C VAL A 257 5.73 -6.99 21.12
N LEU A 258 4.88 -7.59 21.96
CA LEU A 258 5.21 -7.87 23.37
C LEU A 258 6.39 -8.83 23.51
N LYS A 259 6.47 -9.85 22.66
CA LYS A 259 7.61 -10.79 22.59
C LYS A 259 8.93 -10.05 22.28
N HIS A 260 8.90 -9.09 21.36
CA HIS A 260 10.08 -8.28 21.02
C HIS A 260 10.61 -7.52 22.25
N PHE A 261 9.73 -6.94 23.06
CA PHE A 261 10.13 -6.20 24.27
C PHE A 261 10.42 -7.10 25.49
N GLY A 262 9.99 -8.36 25.47
CA GLY A 262 10.13 -9.30 26.58
C GLY A 262 9.33 -8.93 27.83
N SER A 263 8.45 -7.92 27.75
CA SER A 263 7.66 -7.41 28.89
C SER A 263 6.46 -6.61 28.40
N GLY A 264 5.59 -6.20 29.34
CA GLY A 264 4.39 -5.40 29.06
C GLY A 264 3.11 -6.21 29.14
N THR A 265 1.98 -5.52 29.00
CA THR A 265 0.64 -6.13 29.14
C THR A 265 -0.23 -5.82 27.92
N LEU A 266 -1.12 -6.76 27.60
CA LEU A 266 -2.19 -6.56 26.64
C LEU A 266 -3.46 -6.12 27.40
N GLU A 267 -4.03 -5.00 26.99
CA GLU A 267 -5.25 -4.42 27.53
C GLU A 267 -6.32 -4.35 26.44
N TYR A 268 -7.56 -4.73 26.78
CA TYR A 268 -8.68 -4.57 25.86
C TYR A 268 -9.50 -3.35 26.28
N ILE A 269 -9.79 -2.49 25.29
CA ILE A 269 -10.53 -1.25 25.45
C ILE A 269 -11.85 -1.30 24.69
N PRO A 270 -12.90 -0.57 25.14
CA PRO A 270 -14.19 -0.58 24.47
C PRO A 270 -14.07 -0.26 22.96
N PHE A 271 -14.84 -0.99 22.16
CA PHE A 271 -14.87 -0.75 20.72
C PHE A 271 -15.52 0.62 20.43
N PRO A 272 -14.87 1.52 19.63
CA PRO A 272 -15.38 2.85 19.36
C PRO A 272 -16.69 2.82 18.56
N ASP A 273 -17.74 3.49 19.04
CA ASP A 273 -19.06 3.53 18.39
C ASP A 273 -18.99 4.12 16.98
N VAL A 274 -18.09 5.07 16.73
CA VAL A 274 -17.90 5.72 15.41
C VAL A 274 -17.48 4.73 14.31
N LEU A 275 -16.92 3.57 14.69
CA LEU A 275 -16.49 2.53 13.77
C LEU A 275 -17.55 1.45 13.53
N ARG A 276 -18.62 1.40 14.33
CA ARG A 276 -19.69 0.39 14.18
C ARG A 276 -20.34 0.50 12.80
N GLY A 277 -20.54 -0.65 12.14
CA GLY A 277 -21.11 -0.74 10.79
C GLY A 277 -20.21 -0.23 9.65
N LYS A 278 -19.00 0.24 9.96
CA LYS A 278 -18.01 0.68 8.96
C LYS A 278 -16.68 -0.09 9.07
N TYR A 279 -16.59 -0.98 10.05
CA TYR A 279 -15.37 -1.73 10.34
C TYR A 279 -15.42 -3.10 9.67
N GLN A 280 -14.36 -3.43 8.96
CA GLN A 280 -14.18 -4.78 8.42
C GLN A 280 -13.67 -5.68 9.56
N SER A 281 -14.45 -6.64 10.02
CA SER A 281 -14.02 -7.56 11.09
C SER A 281 -13.14 -8.70 10.57
N TYR A 282 -13.15 -8.93 9.26
CA TYR A 282 -12.36 -9.96 8.58
C TYR A 282 -11.86 -9.48 7.22
N THR A 283 -10.59 -9.77 6.88
CA THR A 283 -10.08 -9.73 5.50
C THR A 283 -9.07 -10.84 5.28
N GLN A 284 -9.15 -11.50 4.12
CA GLN A 284 -8.16 -12.47 3.66
C GLN A 284 -8.12 -12.45 2.14
N ALA A 285 -6.95 -12.24 1.55
CA ALA A 285 -6.79 -12.24 0.11
C ALA A 285 -7.05 -13.64 -0.46
N ASP A 286 -7.83 -13.71 -1.52
CA ASP A 286 -7.75 -14.85 -2.42
C ASP A 286 -6.52 -14.63 -3.33
N THR A 287 -5.49 -15.42 -3.15
CA THR A 287 -4.23 -15.30 -3.89
C THR A 287 -4.17 -16.17 -5.13
N THR A 288 -5.22 -16.94 -5.41
CA THR A 288 -5.27 -17.90 -6.53
C THR A 288 -4.83 -17.26 -7.84
N LYS A 289 -5.39 -16.12 -8.20
CA LYS A 289 -5.05 -15.41 -9.44
C LYS A 289 -3.59 -14.96 -9.52
N LEU A 290 -3.01 -14.53 -8.40
CA LEU A 290 -1.60 -14.13 -8.33
C LEU A 290 -0.67 -15.34 -8.53
N LEU A 291 -1.00 -16.46 -7.90
CA LEU A 291 -0.24 -17.72 -8.02
C LEU A 291 -0.38 -18.33 -9.42
N GLU A 292 -1.59 -18.32 -10.01
CA GLU A 292 -1.82 -18.74 -11.40
C GLU A 292 -1.07 -17.87 -12.43
N ALA A 293 -0.83 -16.59 -12.10
CA ALA A 293 0.02 -15.73 -12.92
C ALA A 293 1.52 -16.08 -12.83
N GLY A 294 1.91 -16.99 -11.94
CA GLY A 294 3.27 -17.50 -11.80
C GLY A 294 4.07 -16.86 -10.66
N TYR A 295 3.44 -16.10 -9.76
CA TYR A 295 4.15 -15.55 -8.60
C TYR A 295 4.55 -16.68 -7.63
N ASP A 296 5.85 -16.85 -7.42
CA ASP A 296 6.46 -17.87 -6.55
C ASP A 296 7.34 -17.28 -5.43
N GLY A 297 7.38 -15.94 -5.33
CA GLY A 297 8.26 -15.19 -4.41
C GLY A 297 7.96 -15.38 -2.93
N GLY A 298 6.86 -16.07 -2.58
CA GLY A 298 6.42 -16.31 -1.21
C GLY A 298 6.13 -15.04 -0.43
N PHE A 299 5.71 -15.21 0.82
CA PHE A 299 5.44 -14.11 1.75
C PHE A 299 6.18 -14.35 3.06
N THR A 300 6.71 -13.27 3.63
CA THR A 300 7.43 -13.33 4.90
C THR A 300 6.48 -13.73 6.04
N ASP A 301 6.91 -14.65 6.88
CA ASP A 301 6.16 -15.05 8.08
C ASP A 301 5.88 -13.84 8.96
N ILE A 302 4.67 -13.80 9.56
CA ILE A 302 4.22 -12.63 10.32
C ILE A 302 5.06 -12.39 11.58
N ASP A 303 5.51 -13.45 12.27
CA ASP A 303 6.34 -13.32 13.47
C ASP A 303 7.73 -12.80 13.10
N GLU A 304 8.31 -13.28 11.99
CA GLU A 304 9.59 -12.79 11.46
C GLU A 304 9.50 -11.31 11.06
N ALA A 305 8.47 -10.94 10.30
CA ALA A 305 8.29 -9.58 9.82
C ALA A 305 8.02 -8.57 10.95
N VAL A 306 7.20 -8.95 11.96
CA VAL A 306 6.96 -8.12 13.15
C VAL A 306 8.25 -7.95 13.95
N ALA A 307 9.01 -9.01 14.17
CA ALA A 307 10.28 -8.95 14.89
C ALA A 307 11.30 -8.07 14.17
N GLU A 308 11.47 -8.23 12.86
CA GLU A 308 12.34 -7.41 12.03
C GLU A 308 11.95 -5.92 12.10
N TYR A 309 10.65 -5.64 11.96
CA TYR A 309 10.16 -4.27 11.97
C TYR A 309 10.33 -3.61 13.34
N CYS A 310 10.03 -4.30 14.44
CA CYS A 310 10.26 -3.79 15.80
C CYS A 310 11.75 -3.51 16.06
N ALA A 311 12.64 -4.41 15.62
CA ALA A 311 14.09 -4.20 15.73
C ALA A 311 14.56 -2.97 14.95
N LEU A 312 13.97 -2.71 13.76
CA LEU A 312 14.28 -1.52 12.99
C LEU A 312 13.74 -0.24 13.66
N LEU A 313 12.54 -0.31 14.27
CA LEU A 313 11.98 0.79 15.06
C LEU A 313 12.90 1.18 16.22
N ASP A 314 13.45 0.19 16.95
CA ASP A 314 14.43 0.46 18.01
C ASP A 314 15.72 1.08 17.48
N LYS A 315 16.25 0.56 16.39
CA LYS A 315 17.55 0.95 15.85
C LYS A 315 17.55 2.32 15.18
N THR A 316 16.48 2.70 14.51
CA THR A 316 16.42 3.85 13.61
C THR A 316 15.11 4.65 13.66
N GLY A 317 14.20 4.30 14.58
CA GLY A 317 12.86 4.89 14.61
C GLY A 317 12.00 4.51 13.41
N GLY A 318 12.28 3.38 12.75
CA GLY A 318 11.51 2.88 11.61
C GLY A 318 11.97 3.40 10.25
N TYR A 319 13.08 4.12 10.19
CA TYR A 319 13.71 4.54 8.93
C TYR A 319 14.88 3.63 8.57
N TYR A 320 15.09 3.36 7.30
CA TYR A 320 16.34 2.71 6.87
C TYR A 320 17.52 3.68 7.09
N LYS A 321 18.66 3.13 7.53
CA LYS A 321 19.87 3.93 7.59
C LYS A 321 20.31 4.36 6.20
N TYR A 322 20.83 5.55 6.13
CA TYR A 322 21.57 6.05 5.00
C TYR A 322 22.90 5.31 4.92
N GLU A 323 23.12 4.54 3.86
CA GLU A 323 24.45 4.03 3.50
C GLU A 323 25.01 4.99 2.46
N ALA A 324 26.05 5.76 2.89
CA ALA A 324 26.68 6.78 2.06
C ALA A 324 27.42 6.15 0.87
#